data_cc971d8486323e4dec756cd27c3c9b7c
#
_entry.id   cc971d8486323e4dec756cd27c3c9b7c
#
_cell.length_a   1.000
_cell.length_b   1.000
_cell.length_c   1.000
_cell.angle_alpha   90.00
_cell.angle_beta   90.00
_cell.angle_gamma   90.00
#
_symmetry.space_group_name_H-M   'P 1'
#
loop_
_entity.id
_entity.type
_entity.pdbx_description
1 polymer ?
#
loop_
_entity_poly.entity_id
_entity_poly.type
_entity_poly.pdbx_seq_one_letter_code
_entity_poly.pdbx_strand_id
1 'polypeptide(L)'
;MNKVIETLFERKSVRQYTDNDISAEEKKLILESALQAPTAGNQVLYTILDIEDQAIKNKLAVLCDNQPFIAEAKMVLLFLADCRKWWNAYRYAKAEMR
;
A
#
# COMPACT_ATOMS: atom_id res chain seq x y z
N MET A 1 16.63 -20.90 -12.37
CA MET A 1 16.14 -19.88 -11.41
C MET A 1 14.63 -20.01 -11.30
N ASN A 2 14.05 -19.91 -10.11
CA ASN A 2 12.62 -20.04 -9.99
C ASN A 2 11.91 -18.75 -10.39
N LYS A 3 10.59 -18.83 -10.63
CA LYS A 3 9.79 -17.74 -11.15
C LYS A 3 9.80 -16.50 -10.25
N VAL A 4 9.81 -16.69 -8.94
CA VAL A 4 9.82 -15.57 -7.97
C VAL A 4 11.13 -14.80 -8.07
N ILE A 5 12.26 -15.49 -8.14
CA ILE A 5 13.58 -14.86 -8.24
C ILE A 5 13.70 -14.12 -9.57
N GLU A 6 13.25 -14.75 -10.67
CA GLU A 6 13.24 -14.11 -11.98
C GLU A 6 12.45 -12.81 -11.96
N THR A 7 11.27 -12.81 -11.35
CA THR A 7 10.43 -11.62 -11.23
C THR A 7 11.13 -10.50 -10.47
N LEU A 8 11.85 -10.83 -9.40
CA LEU A 8 12.60 -9.84 -8.63
C LEU A 8 13.70 -9.18 -9.46
N PHE A 9 14.40 -9.95 -10.29
CA PHE A 9 15.47 -9.40 -11.14
C PHE A 9 14.94 -8.65 -12.36
N GLU A 10 13.81 -9.03 -12.88
CA GLU A 10 13.22 -8.43 -14.08
C GLU A 10 12.46 -7.15 -13.79
N ARG A 11 11.99 -6.95 -12.54
CA ARG A 11 11.21 -5.77 -12.19
C ARG A 11 12.03 -4.49 -12.38
N LYS A 12 11.34 -3.43 -12.71
CA LYS A 12 11.91 -2.08 -12.78
C LYS A 12 10.85 -1.07 -12.33
N SER A 13 11.31 0.12 -11.97
CA SER A 13 10.39 1.22 -11.66
C SER A 13 9.82 1.77 -12.96
N VAL A 14 8.51 1.73 -13.08
CA VAL A 14 7.80 2.21 -14.27
C VAL A 14 7.03 3.47 -13.88
N ARG A 15 7.26 4.57 -14.61
CA ARG A 15 6.66 5.87 -14.33
C ARG A 15 5.79 6.38 -15.47
N GLN A 16 5.54 5.55 -16.47
CA GLN A 16 4.59 5.80 -17.53
C GLN A 16 3.60 4.66 -17.58
N TYR A 17 2.33 4.98 -17.72
CA TYR A 17 1.25 4.00 -17.63
C TYR A 17 0.45 3.96 -18.92
N THR A 18 -0.20 2.82 -19.16
CA THR A 18 -1.17 2.70 -20.24
C THR A 18 -2.50 3.32 -19.82
N ASP A 19 -3.42 3.50 -20.77
CA ASP A 19 -4.76 3.99 -20.48
C ASP A 19 -5.67 2.91 -19.88
N ASN A 20 -5.20 1.68 -19.78
CA ASN A 20 -6.00 0.57 -19.25
C ASN A 20 -6.23 0.74 -17.74
N ASP A 21 -7.47 0.59 -17.32
CA ASP A 21 -7.82 0.59 -15.91
C ASP A 21 -7.47 -0.75 -15.26
N ILE A 22 -7.27 -0.71 -13.95
CA ILE A 22 -7.12 -1.91 -13.14
C ILE A 22 -8.51 -2.40 -12.77
N SER A 23 -8.81 -3.67 -13.08
CA SER A 23 -10.11 -4.25 -12.75
C SER A 23 -10.28 -4.40 -11.24
N ALA A 24 -11.52 -4.50 -10.78
CA ALA A 24 -11.82 -4.73 -9.37
C ALA A 24 -11.20 -6.04 -8.87
N GLU A 25 -11.17 -7.08 -9.71
CA GLU A 25 -10.57 -8.37 -9.37
C GLU A 25 -9.05 -8.26 -9.22
N GLU A 26 -8.39 -7.55 -10.14
CA GLU A 26 -6.95 -7.31 -10.08
C GLU A 26 -6.58 -6.48 -8.84
N LYS A 27 -7.37 -5.45 -8.54
CA LYS A 27 -7.18 -4.61 -7.37
C LYS A 27 -7.29 -5.42 -6.08
N LYS A 28 -8.29 -6.28 -5.99
CA LYS A 28 -8.47 -7.19 -4.86
C LYS A 28 -7.28 -8.12 -4.69
N LEU A 29 -6.79 -8.69 -5.79
CA LEU A 29 -5.64 -9.59 -5.77
C LEU A 29 -4.37 -8.88 -5.29
N ILE A 30 -4.15 -7.65 -5.74
CA ILE A 30 -3.01 -6.84 -5.30
C ILE A 30 -3.07 -6.60 -3.79
N LEU A 31 -4.23 -6.18 -3.28
CA LEU A 31 -4.42 -5.91 -1.86
C LEU A 31 -4.28 -7.17 -1.00
N GLU A 32 -4.84 -8.28 -1.42
CA GLU A 32 -4.71 -9.56 -0.73
C GLU A 32 -3.26 -10.02 -0.69
N SER A 33 -2.52 -9.81 -1.78
CA SER A 33 -1.10 -10.16 -1.84
C SER A 33 -0.28 -9.34 -0.85
N ALA A 34 -0.58 -8.04 -0.74
CA ALA A 34 0.09 -7.17 0.23
C ALA A 34 -0.17 -7.62 1.68
N LEU A 35 -1.39 -8.08 1.97
CA LEU A 35 -1.77 -8.53 3.30
C LEU A 35 -1.12 -9.87 3.69
N GLN A 36 -0.57 -10.61 2.72
CA GLN A 36 0.15 -11.85 2.99
C GLN A 36 1.58 -11.62 3.47
N ALA A 37 2.09 -10.40 3.44
CA ALA A 37 3.43 -10.11 3.91
C ALA A 37 3.55 -10.42 5.40
N PRO A 38 4.62 -11.10 5.84
CA PRO A 38 4.80 -11.41 7.25
C PRO A 38 5.07 -10.17 8.08
N THR A 39 4.55 -10.15 9.30
CA THR A 39 4.79 -9.06 10.26
C THR A 39 5.25 -9.65 11.59
N ALA A 40 5.95 -8.84 12.38
CA ALA A 40 6.45 -9.27 13.69
C ALA A 40 5.28 -9.70 14.58
N GLY A 41 5.31 -10.97 15.03
CA GLY A 41 4.24 -11.52 15.85
C GLY A 41 2.86 -11.48 15.20
N ASN A 42 2.79 -11.38 13.89
CA ASN A 42 1.56 -11.23 13.12
C ASN A 42 0.67 -10.07 13.61
N GLN A 43 1.31 -8.99 14.07
CA GLN A 43 0.60 -7.83 14.64
C GLN A 43 0.02 -6.90 13.60
N VAL A 44 0.48 -7.00 12.36
CA VAL A 44 0.00 -6.16 11.24
C VAL A 44 0.09 -4.66 11.60
N LEU A 45 1.31 -4.19 11.89
CA LEU A 45 1.57 -2.82 12.34
C LEU A 45 1.60 -1.83 11.16
N TYR A 46 0.70 -1.99 10.22
CA TYR A 46 0.57 -1.10 9.08
C TYR A 46 -0.89 -0.91 8.70
N THR A 47 -1.15 0.13 7.96
CA THR A 47 -2.44 0.40 7.33
C THR A 47 -2.19 0.74 5.88
N ILE A 48 -3.00 0.19 5.00
CA ILE A 48 -2.94 0.48 3.56
C ILE A 48 -4.15 1.32 3.19
N LEU A 49 -3.90 2.52 2.66
CA LEU A 49 -4.95 3.40 2.17
C LEU A 49 -5.00 3.30 0.65
N ASP A 50 -6.16 2.97 0.12
CA ASP A 50 -6.42 2.98 -1.31
C ASP A 50 -6.94 4.36 -1.69
N ILE A 51 -6.10 5.17 -2.31
CA ILE A 51 -6.41 6.56 -2.63
C ILE A 51 -7.15 6.61 -3.97
N GLU A 52 -8.44 6.85 -3.93
CA GLU A 52 -9.29 6.92 -5.12
C GLU A 52 -9.60 8.36 -5.53
N ASP A 53 -9.55 9.32 -4.62
CA ASP A 53 -9.85 10.72 -4.87
C ASP A 53 -8.74 11.36 -5.71
N GLN A 54 -9.09 11.86 -6.89
CA GLN A 54 -8.11 12.48 -7.80
C GLN A 54 -7.46 13.73 -7.21
N ALA A 55 -8.21 14.50 -6.43
CA ALA A 55 -7.65 15.70 -5.78
C ALA A 55 -6.56 15.32 -4.78
N ILE A 56 -6.73 14.22 -4.05
CA ILE A 56 -5.73 13.72 -3.12
C ILE A 56 -4.52 13.17 -3.88
N LYS A 57 -4.74 12.46 -4.98
CA LYS A 57 -3.64 11.97 -5.84
C LYS A 57 -2.79 13.13 -6.37
N ASN A 58 -3.43 14.20 -6.81
CA ASN A 58 -2.74 15.39 -7.29
C ASN A 58 -1.89 16.03 -6.19
N LYS A 59 -2.42 16.09 -4.99
CA LYS A 59 -1.72 16.63 -3.83
C LYS A 59 -0.53 15.77 -3.44
N LEU A 60 -0.69 14.45 -3.46
CA LEU A 60 0.40 13.51 -3.18
C LEU A 60 1.52 13.64 -4.22
N ALA A 61 1.17 13.85 -5.49
CA ALA A 61 2.18 14.03 -6.55
C ALA A 61 3.08 15.22 -6.26
N VAL A 62 2.52 16.32 -5.74
CA VAL A 62 3.28 17.50 -5.34
C VAL A 62 4.11 17.23 -4.07
N LEU A 63 3.50 16.65 -3.06
CA LEU A 63 4.14 16.40 -1.76
C LEU A 63 5.24 15.33 -1.84
N CYS A 64 5.13 14.39 -2.76
CA CYS A 64 6.12 13.34 -2.97
C CYS A 64 7.14 13.73 -4.04
N ASP A 65 7.81 14.84 -3.81
CA ASP A 65 8.91 15.35 -4.65
C ASP A 65 8.46 15.75 -6.07
N ASN A 66 7.24 16.28 -6.18
CA ASN A 66 6.66 16.79 -7.41
C ASN A 66 6.76 15.78 -8.57
N GLN A 67 6.18 14.61 -8.35
CA GLN A 67 6.20 13.50 -9.32
C GLN A 67 4.81 13.31 -9.96
N PRO A 68 4.56 13.88 -11.16
CA PRO A 68 3.23 13.85 -11.78
C PRO A 68 2.68 12.45 -12.04
N PHE A 69 3.54 11.43 -12.23
CA PHE A 69 3.08 10.08 -12.50
C PHE A 69 2.21 9.51 -11.37
N ILE A 70 2.34 10.01 -10.13
CA ILE A 70 1.50 9.59 -9.01
C ILE A 70 0.04 9.96 -9.26
N ALA A 71 -0.20 11.17 -9.79
CA ALA A 71 -1.56 11.62 -10.11
C ALA A 71 -2.17 10.87 -11.30
N GLU A 72 -1.34 10.34 -12.18
CA GLU A 72 -1.77 9.62 -13.39
C GLU A 72 -2.04 8.14 -13.13
N ALA A 73 -1.60 7.60 -12.01
CA ALA A 73 -1.76 6.18 -11.70
C ALA A 73 -3.23 5.80 -11.51
N LYS A 74 -3.60 4.64 -12.02
CA LYS A 74 -4.96 4.10 -11.88
C LYS A 74 -5.23 3.58 -10.46
N MET A 75 -4.19 3.27 -9.72
CA MET A 75 -4.26 2.81 -8.35
C MET A 75 -3.10 3.40 -7.57
N VAL A 76 -3.40 4.05 -6.47
CA VAL A 76 -2.39 4.62 -5.56
C VAL A 76 -2.63 4.05 -4.17
N LEU A 77 -1.63 3.34 -3.65
CA LEU A 77 -1.68 2.78 -2.31
C LEU A 77 -0.70 3.51 -1.41
N LEU A 78 -1.17 3.95 -0.27
CA LEU A 78 -0.36 4.61 0.74
C LEU A 78 -0.21 3.66 1.93
N PHE A 79 1.01 3.27 2.22
CA PHE A 79 1.34 2.36 3.31
C PHE A 79 1.77 3.17 4.52
N LEU A 80 1.07 2.99 5.63
CA LEU A 80 1.34 3.71 6.87
C LEU A 80 1.81 2.73 7.94
N ALA A 81 2.85 3.10 8.69
CA ALA A 81 3.17 2.41 9.92
C ALA A 81 2.07 2.73 10.94
N ASP A 82 1.48 1.71 11.53
CA ASP A 82 0.33 1.89 12.40
C ASP A 82 0.42 0.98 13.64
N CYS A 83 0.98 1.53 14.71
CA CYS A 83 1.00 0.87 16.02
C CYS A 83 -0.22 1.25 16.85
N ARG A 84 -0.93 2.31 16.48
CA ARG A 84 -2.00 2.91 17.27
C ARG A 84 -3.21 1.98 17.41
N LYS A 85 -3.47 1.16 16.41
CA LYS A 85 -4.57 0.19 16.47
C LYS A 85 -4.42 -0.79 17.64
N TRP A 86 -3.19 -1.23 17.94
CA TRP A 86 -2.92 -2.10 19.08
C TRP A 86 -2.99 -1.35 20.40
N TRP A 87 -2.48 -0.13 20.44
CA TRP A 87 -2.64 0.76 21.58
C TRP A 87 -4.11 0.93 21.93
N ASN A 88 -4.94 1.25 20.93
CA ASN A 88 -6.38 1.42 21.14
C ASN A 88 -7.06 0.12 21.56
N ALA A 89 -6.67 -1.01 20.99
CA ALA A 89 -7.21 -2.32 21.37
C ALA A 89 -6.90 -2.66 22.84
N TYR A 90 -5.66 -2.42 23.26
CA TYR A 90 -5.28 -2.64 24.65
C TYR A 90 -6.03 -1.71 25.60
N ARG A 91 -6.17 -0.45 25.26
CA ARG A 91 -6.94 0.50 26.07
C ARG A 91 -8.38 0.08 26.18
N TYR A 92 -8.96 -0.37 25.08
CA TYR A 92 -10.35 -0.83 25.05
C TYR A 92 -10.57 -2.05 25.93
N ALA A 93 -9.61 -2.96 25.94
CA ALA A 93 -9.65 -4.15 26.79
C ALA A 93 -9.22 -3.87 28.23
N LYS A 94 -8.86 -2.63 28.57
CA LYS A 94 -8.37 -2.21 29.90
C LYS A 94 -7.13 -2.99 30.36
N ALA A 95 -6.27 -3.38 29.39
CA ALA A 95 -5.03 -4.06 29.69
C ALA A 95 -3.99 -3.06 30.19
N GLU A 96 -3.08 -3.53 31.06
CA GLU A 96 -1.94 -2.72 31.48
C GLU A 96 -0.93 -2.61 30.34
N MET A 97 -0.50 -1.38 30.07
CA MET A 97 0.53 -1.08 29.09
C MET A 97 1.86 -0.86 29.81
N ARG A 98 2.83 -1.71 29.49
CA ARG A 98 4.18 -1.63 30.08
C ARG A 98 5.22 -1.22 29.06
#